data_40423fe901064929644f0335f66c1b4e
#
_entry.id   40423fe901064929644f0335f66c1b4e
#
_cell.length_a   1.000
_cell.length_b   1.000
_cell.length_c   1.000
_cell.angle_alpha   90.00
_cell.angle_beta   90.00
_cell.angle_gamma   90.00
#
_symmetry.space_group_name_H-M   'P 1'
#
loop_
_entity.id
_entity.type
_entity.pdbx_description
1 polymer ?
#
loop_
_entity_poly.entity_id
_entity_poly.type
_entity_poly.pdbx_seq_one_letter_code
_entity_poly.pdbx_strand_id
1 'polypeptide(L)'
;LMSPPEKPVAIMIPCWDESAVIRRMLDNTIKTINYSNYQIFVGTYPNDPQTQREVALASEVYGNVNRIVCPKDGPTNKADCLNWIYAGIRHYEKEHGVEFAIYVMNDSEDIAHPLYLKLFNYLIPRCDMVQLPVFPMVLRWWNFTAGHYADEFAENHARDMLVREILSKSVPSAGVGSGYSRRALELLAADSNNQLFNIDSLTEDYDFGMRMRKFGLRQIFVRQVLQRQSVRTSWLTGKRHAVTQR
;
A
#
# COMPACT_ATOMS: atom_id res chain seq x y z
N LEU A 1 4.01 -18.59 -17.38
CA LEU A 1 3.79 -18.73 -15.94
C LEU A 1 2.30 -18.69 -15.70
N MET A 2 1.70 -19.81 -15.31
CA MET A 2 0.29 -19.83 -14.90
C MET A 2 0.16 -18.96 -13.64
N SER A 3 -0.60 -17.88 -13.72
CA SER A 3 -0.95 -17.10 -12.54
C SER A 3 -1.82 -17.98 -11.62
N PRO A 4 -1.54 -18.03 -10.31
CA PRO A 4 -2.43 -18.73 -9.40
C PRO A 4 -3.83 -18.07 -9.41
N PRO A 5 -4.89 -18.80 -9.02
CA PRO A 5 -6.21 -18.21 -8.86
C PRO A 5 -6.14 -16.96 -7.99
N GLU A 6 -6.89 -15.92 -8.37
CA GLU A 6 -6.90 -14.65 -7.65
C GLU A 6 -7.60 -14.81 -6.29
N LYS A 7 -6.85 -14.64 -5.22
CA LYS A 7 -7.38 -14.64 -3.84
C LYS A 7 -8.00 -13.28 -3.51
N PRO A 8 -9.00 -13.23 -2.62
CA PRO A 8 -9.57 -11.95 -2.17
C PRO A 8 -8.50 -11.07 -1.51
N VAL A 9 -8.42 -9.81 -1.96
CA VAL A 9 -7.48 -8.79 -1.46
C VAL A 9 -8.25 -7.62 -0.88
N ALA A 10 -7.86 -7.17 0.33
CA ALA A 10 -8.32 -5.91 0.92
C ALA A 10 -7.20 -4.86 0.81
N ILE A 11 -7.48 -3.72 0.19
CA ILE A 11 -6.58 -2.58 0.10
C ILE A 11 -7.01 -1.55 1.15
N MET A 12 -6.09 -1.15 2.02
CA MET A 12 -6.30 -0.23 3.13
C MET A 12 -5.69 1.13 2.78
N ILE A 13 -6.48 2.20 2.84
CA ILE A 13 -6.04 3.56 2.50
C ILE A 13 -6.51 4.51 3.59
N PRO A 14 -5.64 4.95 4.52
CA PRO A 14 -5.96 5.98 5.49
C PRO A 14 -5.94 7.36 4.81
N CYS A 15 -6.95 8.20 5.07
CA CYS A 15 -7.09 9.53 4.48
C CYS A 15 -7.46 10.58 5.52
N TRP A 16 -6.74 11.71 5.50
CA TRP A 16 -7.06 12.94 6.23
C TRP A 16 -6.72 14.15 5.38
N ASP A 17 -7.72 15.01 5.09
CA ASP A 17 -7.59 16.22 4.27
C ASP A 17 -7.04 15.95 2.84
N GLU A 18 -7.50 14.83 2.23
CA GLU A 18 -7.01 14.33 0.95
C GLU A 18 -8.03 14.50 -0.20
N SER A 19 -8.99 15.40 -0.04
CA SER A 19 -10.06 15.65 -1.03
C SER A 19 -9.52 16.00 -2.42
N ALA A 20 -8.35 16.64 -2.51
CA ALA A 20 -7.75 17.06 -3.78
C ALA A 20 -7.16 15.88 -4.60
N VAL A 21 -6.80 14.77 -3.95
CA VAL A 21 -6.02 13.69 -4.57
C VAL A 21 -6.74 12.34 -4.56
N ILE A 22 -7.48 12.02 -3.50
CA ILE A 22 -8.05 10.68 -3.27
C ILE A 22 -8.90 10.18 -4.44
N ARG A 23 -9.76 11.01 -5.02
CA ARG A 23 -10.60 10.62 -6.14
C ARG A 23 -9.78 10.20 -7.35
N ARG A 24 -8.76 10.99 -7.71
CA ARG A 24 -7.89 10.71 -8.85
C ARG A 24 -7.06 9.45 -8.63
N MET A 25 -6.59 9.24 -7.40
CA MET A 25 -5.84 8.05 -7.04
C MET A 25 -6.72 6.80 -7.17
N LEU A 26 -7.95 6.80 -6.64
CA LEU A 26 -8.90 5.70 -6.76
C LEU A 26 -9.24 5.41 -8.23
N ASP A 27 -9.57 6.44 -9.01
CA ASP A 27 -9.86 6.31 -10.44
C ASP A 27 -8.70 5.70 -11.22
N ASN A 28 -7.47 6.16 -10.95
CA ASN A 28 -6.27 5.62 -11.60
C ASN A 28 -6.01 4.18 -11.19
N THR A 29 -6.06 3.90 -9.91
CA THR A 29 -5.81 2.57 -9.34
C THR A 29 -6.79 1.55 -9.92
N ILE A 30 -8.10 1.82 -9.88
CA ILE A 30 -9.12 0.89 -10.37
C ILE A 30 -9.00 0.65 -11.88
N LYS A 31 -8.68 1.69 -12.66
CA LYS A 31 -8.52 1.58 -14.12
C LYS A 31 -7.25 0.85 -14.54
N THR A 32 -6.23 0.83 -13.70
CA THR A 32 -4.92 0.29 -14.07
C THR A 32 -4.61 -1.06 -13.47
N ILE A 33 -5.19 -1.41 -12.32
CA ILE A 33 -4.96 -2.70 -11.66
C ILE A 33 -5.40 -3.85 -12.56
N ASN A 34 -4.49 -4.79 -12.79
CA ASN A 34 -4.77 -6.04 -13.48
C ASN A 34 -5.06 -7.16 -12.48
N TYR A 35 -6.17 -7.00 -11.75
CA TYR A 35 -6.64 -7.95 -10.74
C TYR A 35 -8.15 -7.73 -10.54
N SER A 36 -8.93 -8.76 -10.39
CA SER A 36 -10.40 -8.64 -10.31
C SER A 36 -10.97 -8.85 -8.91
N ASN A 37 -10.30 -9.66 -8.07
CA ASN A 37 -10.81 -10.07 -6.77
C ASN A 37 -10.25 -9.21 -5.63
N TYR A 38 -10.64 -7.93 -5.57
CA TYR A 38 -10.20 -7.01 -4.53
C TYR A 38 -11.29 -6.03 -4.10
N GLN A 39 -11.16 -5.53 -2.87
CA GLN A 39 -11.94 -4.44 -2.30
C GLN A 39 -10.99 -3.36 -1.77
N ILE A 40 -11.38 -2.10 -1.90
CA ILE A 40 -10.65 -0.94 -1.36
C ILE A 40 -11.42 -0.41 -0.16
N PHE A 41 -10.74 -0.22 0.95
CA PHE A 41 -11.29 0.33 2.19
C PHE A 41 -10.57 1.64 2.50
N VAL A 42 -11.31 2.75 2.45
CA VAL A 42 -10.78 4.10 2.66
C VAL A 42 -11.25 4.60 4.03
N GLY A 43 -10.29 4.82 4.92
CA GLY A 43 -10.54 5.41 6.24
C GLY A 43 -10.66 6.93 6.13
N THR A 44 -11.71 7.50 6.68
CA THR A 44 -11.99 8.94 6.69
C THR A 44 -12.43 9.38 8.08
N TYR A 45 -12.53 10.70 8.31
CA TYR A 45 -12.86 11.25 9.62
C TYR A 45 -14.15 12.06 9.60
N PRO A 46 -14.93 12.11 10.72
CA PRO A 46 -16.21 12.82 10.78
C PRO A 46 -16.08 14.31 10.45
N ASN A 47 -14.99 14.94 10.88
CA ASN A 47 -14.70 16.35 10.68
C ASN A 47 -13.97 16.68 9.35
N ASP A 48 -13.90 15.72 8.42
CA ASP A 48 -13.36 15.90 7.05
C ASP A 48 -14.45 15.56 6.00
N PRO A 49 -15.49 16.41 5.87
CA PRO A 49 -16.60 16.15 4.97
C PRO A 49 -16.19 16.20 3.49
N GLN A 50 -15.11 16.88 3.14
CA GLN A 50 -14.67 17.01 1.75
C GLN A 50 -14.06 15.69 1.26
N THR A 51 -13.13 15.10 2.00
CA THR A 51 -12.57 13.79 1.69
C THR A 51 -13.65 12.71 1.72
N GLN A 52 -14.54 12.73 2.71
CA GLN A 52 -15.68 11.80 2.77
C GLN A 52 -16.56 11.85 1.53
N ARG A 53 -16.84 13.05 1.01
CA ARG A 53 -17.63 13.25 -0.20
C ARG A 53 -16.97 12.63 -1.42
N GLU A 54 -15.67 12.86 -1.61
CA GLU A 54 -14.93 12.31 -2.75
C GLU A 54 -14.89 10.78 -2.71
N VAL A 55 -14.73 10.19 -1.53
CA VAL A 55 -14.77 8.73 -1.36
C VAL A 55 -16.18 8.18 -1.58
N ALA A 56 -17.23 8.88 -1.11
CA ALA A 56 -18.61 8.47 -1.35
C ALA A 56 -18.96 8.46 -2.85
N LEU A 57 -18.56 9.52 -3.57
CA LEU A 57 -18.74 9.57 -5.03
C LEU A 57 -17.95 8.46 -5.76
N ALA A 58 -16.79 8.06 -5.24
CA ALA A 58 -16.07 6.90 -5.77
C ALA A 58 -16.85 5.60 -5.51
N SER A 59 -17.40 5.42 -4.30
CA SER A 59 -18.19 4.24 -3.95
C SER A 59 -19.44 4.08 -4.79
N GLU A 60 -20.09 5.18 -5.18
CA GLU A 60 -21.26 5.16 -6.09
C GLU A 60 -20.91 4.67 -7.50
N VAL A 61 -19.70 5.00 -7.97
CA VAL A 61 -19.23 4.62 -9.33
C VAL A 61 -18.60 3.22 -9.33
N TYR A 62 -17.88 2.89 -8.28
CA TYR A 62 -17.10 1.67 -8.17
C TYR A 62 -17.59 0.82 -7.00
N GLY A 63 -18.24 -0.29 -7.31
CA GLY A 63 -18.83 -1.19 -6.30
C GLY A 63 -17.81 -1.90 -5.40
N ASN A 64 -16.52 -1.70 -5.62
CA ASN A 64 -15.41 -2.23 -4.84
C ASN A 64 -14.69 -1.18 -3.97
N VAL A 65 -15.27 0.02 -3.80
CA VAL A 65 -14.77 1.06 -2.89
C VAL A 65 -15.68 1.17 -1.68
N ASN A 66 -15.13 0.97 -0.50
CA ASN A 66 -15.83 0.98 0.78
C ASN A 66 -15.28 2.10 1.67
N ARG A 67 -16.15 2.99 2.13
CA ARG A 67 -15.79 4.07 3.06
C ARG A 67 -15.93 3.60 4.50
N ILE A 68 -14.88 3.75 5.28
CA ILE A 68 -14.86 3.53 6.73
C ILE A 68 -14.71 4.88 7.41
N VAL A 69 -15.68 5.27 8.23
CA VAL A 69 -15.59 6.53 9.00
C VAL A 69 -15.05 6.21 10.39
N CYS A 70 -13.92 6.81 10.75
CA CYS A 70 -13.35 6.71 12.07
C CYS A 70 -14.31 7.31 13.12
N PRO A 71 -14.40 6.77 14.35
CA PRO A 71 -15.37 7.23 15.33
C PRO A 71 -15.00 8.57 16.00
N LYS A 72 -13.75 9.00 15.87
CA LYS A 72 -13.23 10.23 16.46
C LYS A 72 -12.90 11.25 15.37
N ASP A 73 -12.97 12.51 15.73
CA ASP A 73 -12.49 13.59 14.86
C ASP A 73 -10.98 13.48 14.61
N GLY A 74 -10.58 13.79 13.39
CA GLY A 74 -9.18 13.87 12.98
C GLY A 74 -8.58 15.27 13.19
N PRO A 75 -7.25 15.38 12.95
CA PRO A 75 -6.36 14.26 12.67
C PRO A 75 -6.07 13.40 13.90
N THR A 76 -6.08 12.10 13.73
CA THR A 76 -5.41 11.18 14.63
C THR A 76 -4.06 10.77 13.99
N ASN A 77 -3.46 9.68 14.39
CA ASN A 77 -2.31 9.15 13.66
C ASN A 77 -2.73 8.09 12.62
N LYS A 78 -1.83 7.78 11.68
CA LYS A 78 -2.05 6.79 10.62
C LYS A 78 -2.42 5.42 11.20
N ALA A 79 -1.78 5.02 12.30
CA ALA A 79 -2.02 3.76 13.00
C ALA A 79 -3.48 3.63 13.47
N ASP A 80 -4.03 4.68 14.08
CA ASP A 80 -5.42 4.68 14.55
C ASP A 80 -6.39 4.51 13.38
N CYS A 81 -6.21 5.25 12.30
CA CYS A 81 -7.03 5.11 11.11
C CYS A 81 -6.95 3.69 10.52
N LEU A 82 -5.75 3.12 10.40
CA LEU A 82 -5.55 1.76 9.90
C LEU A 82 -6.21 0.70 10.80
N ASN A 83 -6.20 0.89 12.12
CA ASN A 83 -6.92 0.01 13.04
C ASN A 83 -8.43 0.05 12.80
N TRP A 84 -9.01 1.23 12.56
CA TRP A 84 -10.43 1.36 12.22
C TRP A 84 -10.76 0.78 10.87
N ILE A 85 -9.89 0.95 9.87
CA ILE A 85 -10.05 0.29 8.56
C ILE A 85 -10.06 -1.23 8.75
N TYR A 86 -9.13 -1.79 9.50
CA TYR A 86 -9.08 -3.23 9.75
C TYR A 86 -10.34 -3.74 10.44
N ALA A 87 -10.84 -3.02 11.46
CA ALA A 87 -12.12 -3.36 12.10
C ALA A 87 -13.28 -3.33 11.10
N GLY A 88 -13.32 -2.33 10.23
CA GLY A 88 -14.30 -2.22 9.15
C GLY A 88 -14.22 -3.38 8.14
N ILE A 89 -13.01 -3.80 7.78
CA ILE A 89 -12.81 -4.99 6.92
C ILE A 89 -13.36 -6.24 7.60
N ARG A 90 -13.08 -6.44 8.88
CA ARG A 90 -13.60 -7.61 9.63
C ARG A 90 -15.12 -7.61 9.73
N HIS A 91 -15.74 -6.42 9.81
CA HIS A 91 -17.18 -6.28 9.78
C HIS A 91 -17.74 -6.63 8.38
N TYR A 92 -17.14 -6.07 7.32
CA TYR A 92 -17.48 -6.36 5.94
C TYR A 92 -17.40 -7.86 5.61
N GLU A 93 -16.36 -8.55 6.08
CA GLU A 93 -16.21 -10.00 5.90
C GLU A 93 -17.40 -10.78 6.47
N LYS A 94 -17.86 -10.41 7.66
CA LYS A 94 -19.00 -11.05 8.34
C LYS A 94 -20.32 -10.80 7.60
N GLU A 95 -20.53 -9.57 7.13
CA GLU A 95 -21.76 -9.21 6.43
C GLU A 95 -21.88 -9.86 5.06
N HIS A 96 -20.77 -9.98 4.33
CA HIS A 96 -20.76 -10.47 2.95
C HIS A 96 -20.34 -11.95 2.83
N GLY A 97 -19.98 -12.61 3.92
CA GLY A 97 -19.55 -14.01 3.90
C GLY A 97 -18.28 -14.24 3.10
N VAL A 98 -17.37 -13.26 3.06
CA VAL A 98 -16.10 -13.31 2.35
C VAL A 98 -14.94 -13.31 3.33
N GLU A 99 -13.79 -13.84 2.91
CA GLU A 99 -12.56 -13.79 3.70
C GLU A 99 -11.42 -13.27 2.83
N PHE A 100 -10.83 -12.14 3.21
CA PHE A 100 -9.65 -11.63 2.53
C PHE A 100 -8.42 -12.45 2.92
N ALA A 101 -7.68 -12.92 1.92
CA ALA A 101 -6.45 -13.68 2.12
C ALA A 101 -5.22 -12.77 2.24
N ILE A 102 -5.30 -11.58 1.67
CA ILE A 102 -4.20 -10.63 1.53
C ILE A 102 -4.71 -9.23 1.89
N TYR A 103 -3.92 -8.51 2.66
CA TYR A 103 -4.15 -7.12 3.04
C TYR A 103 -3.01 -6.27 2.50
N VAL A 104 -3.33 -5.15 1.87
CA VAL A 104 -2.34 -4.26 1.23
C VAL A 104 -2.50 -2.85 1.80
N MET A 105 -1.39 -2.21 2.12
CA MET A 105 -1.39 -0.79 2.53
C MET A 105 -0.91 0.09 1.40
N ASN A 106 -1.70 1.12 1.11
CA ASN A 106 -1.37 2.20 0.19
C ASN A 106 -1.68 3.54 0.86
N ASP A 107 -0.96 4.58 0.45
CA ASP A 107 -1.31 5.96 0.80
C ASP A 107 -2.27 6.57 -0.22
N SER A 108 -2.91 7.67 0.16
CA SER A 108 -3.92 8.39 -0.66
C SER A 108 -3.38 8.97 -1.97
N GLU A 109 -2.06 9.08 -2.11
CA GLU A 109 -1.36 9.64 -3.27
C GLU A 109 -0.58 8.59 -4.08
N ASP A 110 -0.63 7.31 -3.70
CA ASP A 110 0.16 6.25 -4.31
C ASP A 110 -0.25 5.94 -5.76
N ILE A 111 0.74 5.74 -6.61
CA ILE A 111 0.56 5.16 -7.95
C ILE A 111 1.08 3.73 -7.94
N ALA A 112 0.17 2.79 -7.83
CA ALA A 112 0.51 1.37 -7.79
C ALA A 112 0.76 0.81 -9.20
N HIS A 113 1.73 -0.12 -9.29
CA HIS A 113 1.99 -0.84 -10.55
C HIS A 113 0.83 -1.79 -10.87
N PRO A 114 0.36 -1.88 -12.14
CA PRO A 114 -0.80 -2.70 -12.52
C PRO A 114 -0.75 -4.16 -12.07
N LEU A 115 0.43 -4.74 -11.93
CA LEU A 115 0.63 -6.15 -11.56
C LEU A 115 0.94 -6.38 -10.08
N TYR A 116 0.91 -5.33 -9.23
CA TYR A 116 1.35 -5.47 -7.85
C TYR A 116 0.51 -6.45 -7.03
N LEU A 117 -0.81 -6.49 -7.24
CA LEU A 117 -1.69 -7.47 -6.56
C LEU A 117 -1.44 -8.91 -7.04
N LYS A 118 -1.12 -9.10 -8.33
CA LYS A 118 -0.71 -10.43 -8.83
C LYS A 118 0.57 -10.90 -8.18
N LEU A 119 1.50 -9.98 -7.93
CA LEU A 119 2.75 -10.30 -7.27
C LEU A 119 2.51 -10.67 -5.80
N PHE A 120 1.68 -9.91 -5.07
CA PHE A 120 1.28 -10.28 -3.72
C PHE A 120 0.56 -11.63 -3.69
N ASN A 121 -0.38 -11.87 -4.60
CA ASN A 121 -1.10 -13.15 -4.69
C ASN A 121 -0.18 -14.35 -4.93
N TYR A 122 0.92 -14.14 -5.65
CA TYR A 122 1.92 -15.18 -5.90
C TYR A 122 2.84 -15.41 -4.69
N LEU A 123 3.24 -14.37 -3.97
CA LEU A 123 4.26 -14.43 -2.92
C LEU A 123 3.69 -14.71 -1.53
N ILE A 124 2.56 -14.11 -1.16
CA ILE A 124 1.97 -14.21 0.19
C ILE A 124 1.70 -15.66 0.65
N PRO A 125 1.34 -16.65 -0.20
CA PRO A 125 1.27 -18.04 0.24
C PRO A 125 2.60 -18.63 0.76
N ARG A 126 3.73 -17.95 0.45
CA ARG A 126 5.09 -18.40 0.81
C ARG A 126 5.75 -17.56 1.88
N CYS A 127 5.19 -16.39 2.15
CA CYS A 127 5.66 -15.45 3.16
C CYS A 127 4.48 -14.69 3.76
N ASP A 128 4.68 -14.10 4.92
CA ASP A 128 3.64 -13.42 5.68
C ASP A 128 3.60 -11.91 5.40
N MET A 129 4.71 -11.36 4.93
CA MET A 129 4.83 -9.96 4.50
C MET A 129 5.68 -9.86 3.24
N VAL A 130 5.24 -9.03 2.33
CA VAL A 130 5.96 -8.65 1.11
C VAL A 130 6.04 -7.15 1.04
N GLN A 131 7.25 -6.61 1.02
CA GLN A 131 7.50 -5.19 0.75
C GLN A 131 7.96 -5.02 -0.68
N LEU A 132 7.25 -4.19 -1.43
CA LEU A 132 7.66 -3.77 -2.77
C LEU A 132 8.56 -2.53 -2.68
N PRO A 133 9.47 -2.32 -3.64
CA PRO A 133 10.19 -1.07 -3.74
C PRO A 133 9.23 0.09 -3.98
N VAL A 134 9.41 1.15 -3.21
CA VAL A 134 8.68 2.40 -3.38
C VAL A 134 9.65 3.42 -3.95
N PHE A 135 9.24 4.12 -4.99
CA PHE A 135 10.05 5.15 -5.63
C PHE A 135 9.32 6.49 -5.57
N PRO A 136 9.95 7.52 -5.04
CA PRO A 136 9.36 8.85 -5.07
C PRO A 136 9.16 9.30 -6.51
N MET A 137 8.08 10.04 -6.77
CA MET A 137 7.86 10.57 -8.10
C MET A 137 8.96 11.57 -8.47
N VAL A 138 9.34 11.57 -9.75
CA VAL A 138 10.39 12.47 -10.25
C VAL A 138 9.93 13.90 -10.09
N LEU A 139 10.60 14.61 -9.19
CA LEU A 139 10.38 16.03 -8.91
C LEU A 139 11.05 16.90 -9.98
N ARG A 140 10.62 18.16 -10.09
CA ARG A 140 11.26 19.12 -10.97
C ARG A 140 12.71 19.36 -10.53
N TRP A 141 13.65 19.37 -11.46
CA TRP A 141 15.10 19.41 -11.23
C TRP A 141 15.60 20.55 -10.32
N TRP A 142 14.80 21.62 -10.14
CA TRP A 142 15.16 22.74 -9.25
C TRP A 142 14.66 22.59 -7.80
N ASN A 143 13.99 21.51 -7.46
CA ASN A 143 13.54 21.26 -6.10
C ASN A 143 14.58 20.38 -5.36
N PHE A 144 15.71 20.98 -4.98
CA PHE A 144 16.87 20.30 -4.41
C PHE A 144 16.57 19.59 -3.09
N THR A 145 15.78 20.19 -2.20
CA THR A 145 15.43 19.59 -0.90
C THR A 145 14.62 18.32 -1.07
N ALA A 146 13.60 18.37 -1.92
CA ALA A 146 12.79 17.21 -2.21
C ALA A 146 13.56 16.16 -3.04
N GLY A 147 14.52 16.60 -3.88
CA GLY A 147 15.45 15.73 -4.59
C GLY A 147 16.33 14.94 -3.65
N HIS A 148 16.92 15.58 -2.64
CA HIS A 148 17.74 14.91 -1.63
C HIS A 148 16.96 13.88 -0.83
N TYR A 149 15.74 14.22 -0.39
CA TYR A 149 14.86 13.29 0.30
C TYR A 149 14.49 12.08 -0.59
N ALA A 150 14.25 12.33 -1.87
CA ALA A 150 13.95 11.27 -2.84
C ALA A 150 15.15 10.34 -3.05
N ASP A 151 16.38 10.87 -3.06
CA ASP A 151 17.60 10.09 -3.20
C ASP A 151 17.85 9.22 -1.96
N GLU A 152 17.71 9.78 -0.75
CA GLU A 152 17.81 9.01 0.51
C GLU A 152 16.79 7.88 0.58
N PHE A 153 15.55 8.18 0.20
CA PHE A 153 14.48 7.18 0.20
C PHE A 153 14.75 6.08 -0.84
N ALA A 154 15.22 6.46 -2.02
CA ALA A 154 15.57 5.49 -3.07
C ALA A 154 16.78 4.62 -2.66
N GLU A 155 17.78 5.18 -1.99
CA GLU A 155 18.93 4.43 -1.47
C GLU A 155 18.50 3.43 -0.40
N ASN A 156 17.67 3.84 0.55
CA ASN A 156 17.10 2.98 1.58
C ASN A 156 16.38 1.78 0.95
N HIS A 157 15.48 2.03 -0.01
CA HIS A 157 14.72 0.97 -0.68
C HIS A 157 15.57 0.14 -1.65
N ALA A 158 16.58 0.70 -2.28
CA ALA A 158 17.40 -0.05 -3.23
C ALA A 158 18.48 -0.90 -2.55
N ARG A 159 18.98 -0.50 -1.39
CA ARG A 159 20.16 -1.07 -0.77
C ARG A 159 19.93 -1.57 0.65
N ASP A 160 19.45 -0.70 1.55
CA ASP A 160 19.37 -1.01 2.96
C ASP A 160 18.34 -2.09 3.30
N MET A 161 17.18 -2.07 2.65
CA MET A 161 16.14 -3.09 2.84
C MET A 161 16.64 -4.49 2.53
N LEU A 162 17.50 -4.64 1.53
CA LEU A 162 18.08 -5.92 1.14
C LEU A 162 19.11 -6.42 2.13
N VAL A 163 19.99 -5.51 2.59
CA VAL A 163 20.99 -5.85 3.60
C VAL A 163 20.28 -6.29 4.88
N ARG A 164 19.23 -5.60 5.26
CA ARG A 164 18.41 -5.96 6.43
C ARG A 164 17.72 -7.33 6.26
N GLU A 165 17.13 -7.61 5.10
CA GLU A 165 16.54 -8.93 4.82
C GLU A 165 17.57 -10.05 4.98
N ILE A 166 18.76 -9.89 4.37
CA ILE A 166 19.81 -10.91 4.39
C ILE A 166 20.37 -11.11 5.80
N LEU A 167 20.67 -10.03 6.52
CA LEU A 167 21.35 -10.09 7.83
C LEU A 167 20.39 -10.39 8.98
N SER A 168 19.20 -9.77 8.97
CA SER A 168 18.29 -9.85 10.11
C SER A 168 17.05 -10.72 9.85
N LYS A 169 16.82 -11.16 8.62
CA LYS A 169 15.58 -11.84 8.18
C LYS A 169 14.32 -11.02 8.54
N SER A 170 14.47 -9.71 8.65
CA SER A 170 13.41 -8.78 8.95
C SER A 170 13.44 -7.63 7.94
N VAL A 171 12.30 -7.35 7.36
CA VAL A 171 12.10 -6.22 6.45
C VAL A 171 11.17 -5.26 7.16
N PRO A 172 11.60 -4.03 7.50
CA PRO A 172 10.65 -3.04 8.00
C PRO A 172 9.62 -2.73 6.93
N SER A 173 8.39 -2.54 7.34
CA SER A 173 7.36 -2.02 6.45
C SER A 173 7.65 -0.56 6.13
N ALA A 174 7.39 -0.14 4.90
CA ALA A 174 7.47 1.26 4.51
C ALA A 174 6.12 1.98 4.63
N GLY A 175 5.10 1.31 5.19
CA GLY A 175 3.75 1.87 5.29
C GLY A 175 3.00 1.97 3.96
N VAL A 176 3.70 1.73 2.83
CA VAL A 176 3.15 1.76 1.46
C VAL A 176 3.77 0.64 0.63
N GLY A 177 3.04 0.14 -0.36
CA GLY A 177 3.51 -0.95 -1.19
C GLY A 177 3.80 -2.23 -0.41
N SER A 178 3.14 -2.41 0.72
CA SER A 178 3.29 -3.56 1.62
C SER A 178 2.07 -4.46 1.55
N GLY A 179 2.29 -5.76 1.42
CA GLY A 179 1.25 -6.77 1.45
C GLY A 179 1.45 -7.76 2.60
N TYR A 180 0.37 -8.13 3.25
CA TYR A 180 0.36 -8.99 4.45
C TYR A 180 -0.56 -10.18 4.27
N SER A 181 -0.18 -11.33 4.81
CA SER A 181 -1.07 -12.48 4.92
C SER A 181 -2.13 -12.26 5.99
N ARG A 182 -3.31 -12.84 5.80
CA ARG A 182 -4.35 -12.89 6.85
C ARG A 182 -3.81 -13.43 8.17
N ARG A 183 -3.04 -14.53 8.11
CA ARG A 183 -2.41 -15.14 9.28
C ARG A 183 -1.56 -14.14 10.08
N ALA A 184 -0.78 -13.31 9.38
CA ALA A 184 0.06 -12.30 10.04
C ALA A 184 -0.79 -11.30 10.82
N LEU A 185 -1.83 -10.74 10.18
CA LEU A 185 -2.67 -9.74 10.81
C LEU A 185 -3.47 -10.32 12.00
N GLU A 186 -3.98 -11.54 11.88
CA GLU A 186 -4.72 -12.19 12.96
C GLU A 186 -3.82 -12.47 14.18
N LEU A 187 -2.58 -12.92 13.97
CA LEU A 187 -1.62 -13.13 15.07
C LEU A 187 -1.24 -11.81 15.76
N LEU A 188 -0.99 -10.76 14.98
CA LEU A 188 -0.65 -9.45 15.52
C LEU A 188 -1.81 -8.79 16.26
N ALA A 189 -3.03 -8.94 15.74
CA ALA A 189 -4.24 -8.45 16.39
C ALA A 189 -4.50 -9.16 17.72
N ALA A 190 -4.30 -10.48 17.77
CA ALA A 190 -4.48 -11.25 19.00
C ALA A 190 -3.48 -10.86 20.10
N ASP A 191 -2.24 -10.50 19.76
CA ASP A 191 -1.19 -10.07 20.70
C ASP A 191 -1.46 -8.68 21.31
N SER A 192 -2.34 -7.87 20.71
CA SER A 192 -2.51 -6.46 21.04
C SER A 192 -3.99 -6.01 21.15
N ASN A 193 -4.84 -6.84 21.74
CA ASN A 193 -6.26 -6.50 21.97
C ASN A 193 -6.99 -6.01 20.70
N ASN A 194 -6.72 -6.62 19.55
CA ASN A 194 -7.24 -6.27 18.23
C ASN A 194 -6.76 -4.90 17.68
N GLN A 195 -5.72 -4.32 18.25
CA GLN A 195 -5.04 -3.16 17.68
C GLN A 195 -3.84 -3.63 16.87
N LEU A 196 -3.96 -3.66 15.55
CA LEU A 196 -2.86 -4.08 14.68
C LEU A 196 -1.65 -3.17 14.79
N PHE A 197 -1.88 -1.87 14.76
CA PHE A 197 -0.86 -0.84 14.76
C PHE A 197 -0.83 -0.15 16.13
N ASN A 198 0.39 0.08 16.63
CA ASN A 198 0.59 0.79 17.88
C ASN A 198 0.37 2.29 17.68
N ILE A 199 -0.69 2.82 18.27
CA ILE A 199 -1.06 4.24 18.17
C ILE A 199 -0.10 5.18 18.89
N ASP A 200 0.70 4.67 19.83
CA ASP A 200 1.70 5.44 20.58
C ASP A 200 3.07 5.47 19.91
N SER A 201 3.24 4.72 18.79
CA SER A 201 4.48 4.68 18.02
C SER A 201 4.49 5.79 16.97
N LEU A 202 5.60 6.52 16.86
CA LEU A 202 5.85 7.47 15.76
C LEU A 202 6.24 6.77 14.45
N THR A 203 6.59 5.47 14.53
CA THR A 203 7.02 4.64 13.40
C THR A 203 6.26 3.33 13.46
N GLU A 204 4.93 3.41 13.32
CA GLU A 204 4.01 2.30 13.46
C GLU A 204 4.28 1.15 12.50
N ASP A 205 4.69 1.47 11.29
CA ASP A 205 5.04 0.52 10.25
C ASP A 205 6.36 -0.20 10.53
N TYR A 206 7.35 0.50 11.09
CA TYR A 206 8.60 -0.14 11.53
C TYR A 206 8.36 -1.07 12.73
N ASP A 207 7.62 -0.62 13.75
CA ASP A 207 7.23 -1.44 14.90
C ASP A 207 6.48 -2.70 14.44
N PHE A 208 5.57 -2.54 13.49
CA PHE A 208 4.81 -3.64 12.90
C PHE A 208 5.73 -4.72 12.30
N GLY A 209 6.73 -4.32 11.52
CA GLY A 209 7.71 -5.24 10.94
C GLY A 209 8.53 -5.97 12.01
N MET A 210 8.90 -5.30 13.10
CA MET A 210 9.64 -5.90 14.22
C MET A 210 8.77 -6.90 15.00
N ARG A 211 7.50 -6.59 15.22
CA ARG A 211 6.54 -7.50 15.87
C ARG A 211 6.34 -8.76 15.04
N MET A 212 6.23 -8.64 13.72
CA MET A 212 6.16 -9.81 12.84
C MET A 212 7.35 -10.76 13.03
N ARG A 213 8.56 -10.22 13.19
CA ARG A 213 9.76 -11.04 13.46
C ARG A 213 9.65 -11.78 14.79
N LYS A 214 9.13 -11.16 15.84
CA LYS A 214 8.90 -11.79 17.16
C LYS A 214 8.04 -13.06 17.04
N PHE A 215 7.07 -13.06 16.12
CA PHE A 215 6.21 -14.23 15.84
C PHE A 215 6.79 -15.21 14.82
N GLY A 216 8.03 -15.02 14.38
CA GLY A 216 8.66 -15.87 13.37
C GLY A 216 7.99 -15.81 12.00
N LEU A 217 7.27 -14.72 11.71
CA LEU A 217 6.60 -14.50 10.44
C LEU A 217 7.63 -14.14 9.36
N ARG A 218 7.51 -14.79 8.21
CA ARG A 218 8.45 -14.60 7.11
C ARG A 218 8.16 -13.33 6.35
N GLN A 219 9.18 -12.48 6.25
CA GLN A 219 9.15 -11.20 5.56
C GLN A 219 10.12 -11.22 4.38
N ILE A 220 9.75 -10.61 3.26
CA ILE A 220 10.62 -10.49 2.10
C ILE A 220 10.53 -9.08 1.50
N PHE A 221 11.66 -8.60 1.00
CA PHE A 221 11.74 -7.42 0.14
C PHE A 221 11.87 -7.87 -1.31
N VAL A 222 10.97 -7.40 -2.18
CA VAL A 222 10.95 -7.86 -3.58
C VAL A 222 11.84 -6.98 -4.43
N ARG A 223 12.84 -7.60 -5.06
CA ARG A 223 13.62 -6.99 -6.12
C ARG A 223 13.01 -7.38 -7.46
N GLN A 224 12.21 -6.53 -8.03
CA GLN A 224 11.80 -6.70 -9.41
C GLN A 224 12.30 -5.52 -10.23
N VAL A 225 13.18 -5.80 -11.18
CA VAL A 225 13.58 -4.81 -12.19
C VAL A 225 12.43 -4.71 -13.19
N LEU A 226 11.71 -3.61 -13.15
CA LEU A 226 10.69 -3.28 -14.14
C LEU A 226 11.39 -2.62 -15.33
N GLN A 227 11.36 -3.29 -16.48
CA GLN A 227 11.77 -2.66 -17.72
C GLN A 227 10.60 -1.86 -18.28
N ARG A 228 10.70 -0.54 -18.24
CA ARG A 228 9.74 0.33 -18.89
C ARG A 228 10.25 0.70 -20.28
N GLN A 229 9.50 0.33 -21.30
CA GLN A 229 9.71 0.88 -22.64
C GLN A 229 9.06 2.27 -22.70
N SER A 230 9.86 3.29 -22.86
CA SER A 230 9.39 4.64 -23.14
C SER A 230 9.83 5.07 -24.53
N VAL A 231 8.99 5.83 -25.22
CA VAL A 231 9.36 6.43 -26.52
C VAL A 231 9.84 7.84 -26.23
N ARG A 232 11.13 8.08 -26.44
CA ARG A 232 11.69 9.44 -26.40
C ARG A 232 11.77 10.00 -27.82
N THR A 233 11.29 11.22 -27.99
CA THR A 233 11.49 11.98 -29.23
C THR A 233 12.80 12.75 -29.08
N SER A 234 13.73 12.53 -30.01
CA SER A 234 14.97 13.29 -30.04
C SER A 234 14.67 14.76 -30.37
N TRP A 235 15.12 15.67 -29.51
CA TRP A 235 14.95 17.11 -29.74
C TRP A 235 15.66 17.62 -30.99
N LEU A 236 16.80 17.00 -31.34
CA LEU A 236 17.61 17.39 -32.52
C LEU A 236 17.06 16.84 -33.83
N THR A 237 16.45 15.69 -33.86
CA THR A 237 16.09 14.98 -35.11
C THR A 237 14.60 14.75 -35.27
N GLY A 238 13.78 15.01 -34.26
CA GLY A 238 12.35 14.68 -34.23
C GLY A 238 12.03 13.19 -34.27
N LYS A 239 13.03 12.32 -34.35
CA LYS A 239 12.84 10.86 -34.45
C LYS A 239 12.47 10.27 -33.08
N ARG A 240 11.52 9.35 -33.12
CA ARG A 240 11.10 8.57 -31.95
C ARG A 240 12.02 7.36 -31.77
N HIS A 241 12.59 7.23 -30.59
CA HIS A 241 13.42 6.09 -30.22
C HIS A 241 12.80 5.36 -29.03
N ALA A 242 12.68 4.04 -29.09
CA ALA A 242 12.34 3.23 -27.95
C ALA A 242 13.53 3.22 -26.97
N VAL A 243 13.30 3.65 -25.72
CA VAL A 243 14.30 3.63 -24.66
C VAL A 243 13.82 2.68 -23.59
N THR A 244 14.62 1.65 -23.30
CA THR A 244 14.36 0.76 -22.19
C THR A 244 15.00 1.38 -20.94
N GLN A 245 14.18 1.78 -19.98
CA GLN A 245 14.63 2.21 -18.65
C GLN A 245 14.63 0.97 -17.75
N ARG A 246 15.74 0.73 -17.09
CA ARG A 246 15.92 -0.30 -16.06
C ARG A 246 15.75 0.31 -14.70
#